data_3736180e3efcf471cc9c981d8fec162e
#
_entry.id   3736180e3efcf471cc9c981d8fec162e
#
_cell.length_a   1.000
_cell.length_b   1.000
_cell.length_c   1.000
_cell.angle_alpha   90.00
_cell.angle_beta   90.00
_cell.angle_gamma   90.00
#
_symmetry.space_group_name_H-M   'P 1'
#
loop_
_entity.id
_entity.type
_entity.pdbx_description
1 polymer ?
#
loop_
_entity_poly.entity_id
_entity_poly.type
_entity_poly.pdbx_seq_one_letter_code
_entity_poly.pdbx_strand_id
1 'polypeptide(L)'
;MKGWIKCGLAGALVLMASFWGGSVRAAGISLKQVSGPVYVVEDNYYVKENSMVYFGAKGVTVVGATWTPDTARELHKLIKRVSRQPVLEVINTNYHTDRAGGNAYWKSIGAKVVATRQTRDLMKSDWAEIVAFTRKGLPEYPDLPLVLPNVVHDGDFMLQEGKLRAFYAGPAHTPDGIFVYFPDEQVLYGNCILKEKLGNLSFADVKAYPQTLERLKAMKLPNKTVVGGHDSPLHGPELIDHYEALIKAVPQS
;
A
#
# COMPACT_ATOMS: atom_id res chain seq x y z
N MET A 1 67.90 -17.69 -48.14
CA MET A 1 68.17 -18.81 -47.20
C MET A 1 67.34 -18.53 -45.96
N LYS A 2 66.50 -19.41 -45.68
CA LYS A 2 65.46 -19.62 -44.65
C LYS A 2 65.36 -18.59 -43.54
N GLY A 3 64.30 -17.70 -43.56
CA GLY A 3 63.85 -16.89 -42.46
C GLY A 3 62.69 -17.60 -41.71
N TRP A 4 62.79 -17.68 -40.40
CA TRP A 4 61.74 -18.25 -39.52
C TRP A 4 60.82 -17.20 -39.08
N ILE A 5 59.53 -17.37 -39.38
CA ILE A 5 58.44 -16.55 -38.87
C ILE A 5 58.01 -17.09 -37.48
N LYS A 6 58.13 -16.28 -36.42
CA LYS A 6 57.59 -16.57 -35.11
C LYS A 6 56.13 -16.06 -35.05
N CYS A 7 55.16 -16.99 -34.98
CA CYS A 7 53.79 -16.69 -34.63
C CYS A 7 53.72 -16.44 -33.12
N GLY A 8 53.33 -15.23 -32.74
CA GLY A 8 52.96 -14.91 -31.34
C GLY A 8 51.48 -15.22 -31.16
N LEU A 9 51.17 -16.15 -30.25
CA LEU A 9 49.80 -16.35 -29.73
C LEU A 9 49.46 -15.20 -28.75
N ALA A 10 48.53 -14.35 -29.14
CA ALA A 10 47.89 -13.41 -28.23
C ALA A 10 46.78 -14.17 -27.48
N GLY A 11 47.01 -14.47 -26.19
CA GLY A 11 45.99 -15.03 -25.32
C GLY A 11 44.98 -13.96 -24.93
N ALA A 12 43.76 -14.10 -25.38
CA ALA A 12 42.65 -13.28 -24.94
C ALA A 12 42.19 -13.73 -23.55
N LEU A 13 42.44 -12.92 -22.53
CA LEU A 13 41.87 -13.10 -21.20
C LEU A 13 40.38 -12.75 -21.28
N VAL A 14 39.52 -13.75 -21.24
CA VAL A 14 38.08 -13.57 -21.05
C VAL A 14 37.83 -13.37 -19.57
N LEU A 15 37.61 -12.11 -19.17
CA LEU A 15 37.09 -11.76 -17.87
C LEU A 15 35.63 -12.22 -17.78
N MET A 16 35.38 -13.36 -17.13
CA MET A 16 34.04 -13.74 -16.73
C MET A 16 33.57 -12.84 -15.57
N ALA A 17 32.78 -11.83 -15.91
CA ALA A 17 32.01 -11.06 -14.95
C ALA A 17 30.93 -11.99 -14.40
N SER A 18 31.11 -12.45 -13.16
CA SER A 18 30.09 -13.17 -12.40
C SER A 18 28.94 -12.18 -12.10
N PHE A 19 27.92 -12.17 -12.93
CA PHE A 19 26.66 -11.54 -12.59
C PHE A 19 26.04 -12.33 -11.43
N TRP A 20 26.15 -11.80 -10.23
CA TRP A 20 25.30 -12.20 -9.13
C TRP A 20 23.88 -11.75 -9.49
N GLY A 21 23.13 -12.63 -10.11
CA GLY A 21 21.71 -12.49 -10.36
C GLY A 21 20.98 -12.62 -9.03
N GLY A 22 20.88 -11.54 -8.28
CA GLY A 22 19.83 -11.42 -7.27
C GLY A 22 18.50 -11.58 -8.00
N SER A 23 17.75 -12.64 -7.71
CA SER A 23 16.42 -12.84 -8.26
C SER A 23 15.54 -11.71 -7.72
N VAL A 24 15.34 -10.67 -8.56
CA VAL A 24 14.29 -9.68 -8.33
C VAL A 24 12.99 -10.48 -8.36
N ARG A 25 12.39 -10.67 -7.19
CA ARG A 25 11.06 -11.28 -7.07
C ARG A 25 10.14 -10.40 -7.90
N ALA A 26 9.65 -10.91 -9.03
CA ALA A 26 8.66 -10.21 -9.82
C ALA A 26 7.45 -9.96 -8.90
N ALA A 27 7.15 -8.70 -8.63
CA ALA A 27 6.01 -8.35 -7.81
C ALA A 27 4.76 -8.88 -8.50
N GLY A 28 4.09 -9.82 -7.84
CA GLY A 28 2.81 -10.35 -8.30
C GLY A 28 1.70 -9.32 -8.06
N ILE A 29 1.75 -8.16 -8.75
CA ILE A 29 0.71 -7.13 -8.66
C ILE A 29 -0.37 -7.39 -9.68
N SER A 30 -1.62 -7.32 -9.24
CA SER A 30 -2.80 -7.30 -10.11
C SER A 30 -3.66 -6.06 -9.84
N LEU A 31 -4.40 -5.65 -10.87
CA LEU A 31 -5.35 -4.54 -10.81
C LEU A 31 -6.68 -5.04 -11.38
N LYS A 32 -7.73 -5.08 -10.55
CA LYS A 32 -9.05 -5.63 -10.92
C LYS A 32 -10.14 -4.62 -10.62
N GLN A 33 -11.09 -4.46 -11.55
CA GLN A 33 -12.25 -3.60 -11.35
C GLN A 33 -13.16 -4.16 -10.25
N VAL A 34 -13.58 -3.28 -9.34
CA VAL A 34 -14.56 -3.59 -8.28
C VAL A 34 -15.94 -3.08 -8.69
N SER A 35 -16.05 -1.77 -9.00
CA SER A 35 -17.30 -1.15 -9.43
C SER A 35 -16.99 0.20 -10.10
N GLY A 36 -17.56 0.45 -11.28
CA GLY A 36 -17.35 1.71 -11.99
C GLY A 36 -15.86 2.07 -12.12
N PRO A 37 -15.42 3.25 -11.65
CA PRO A 37 -14.02 3.69 -11.71
C PRO A 37 -13.16 3.16 -10.55
N VAL A 38 -13.70 2.35 -9.65
CA VAL A 38 -13.02 1.80 -8.47
C VAL A 38 -12.40 0.45 -8.78
N TYR A 39 -11.10 0.31 -8.52
CA TYR A 39 -10.33 -0.89 -8.74
C TYR A 39 -9.60 -1.29 -7.45
N VAL A 40 -9.43 -2.60 -7.24
CA VAL A 40 -8.57 -3.14 -6.19
C VAL A 40 -7.23 -3.57 -6.77
N VAL A 41 -6.18 -3.29 -6.02
CA VAL A 41 -4.82 -3.78 -6.25
C VAL A 41 -4.57 -4.93 -5.29
N GLU A 42 -4.03 -6.03 -5.78
CA GLU A 42 -3.49 -7.10 -4.94
C GLU A 42 -1.97 -7.14 -5.16
N ASP A 43 -1.20 -6.83 -4.13
CA ASP A 43 0.27 -6.86 -4.15
C ASP A 43 0.77 -8.03 -3.29
N ASN A 44 1.40 -9.01 -3.93
CA ASN A 44 1.94 -10.21 -3.28
C ASN A 44 3.45 -10.10 -3.01
N TYR A 45 3.99 -8.89 -2.89
CA TYR A 45 5.42 -8.68 -2.69
C TYR A 45 5.95 -9.36 -1.41
N TYR A 46 5.22 -9.21 -0.31
CA TYR A 46 5.56 -9.83 0.99
C TYR A 46 4.33 -10.52 1.59
N VAL A 47 3.69 -9.92 2.58
CA VAL A 47 2.34 -10.32 2.97
C VAL A 47 1.40 -9.69 1.95
N LYS A 48 0.47 -10.50 1.39
CA LYS A 48 -0.50 -9.97 0.43
C LYS A 48 -1.19 -8.75 1.01
N GLU A 49 -1.07 -7.61 0.32
CA GLU A 49 -1.76 -6.39 0.65
C GLU A 49 -2.74 -6.00 -0.45
N ASN A 50 -3.83 -5.34 -0.06
CA ASN A 50 -4.81 -4.82 -0.97
C ASN A 50 -4.86 -3.30 -0.85
N SER A 51 -4.62 -2.62 -1.95
CA SER A 51 -4.74 -1.16 -2.13
C SER A 51 -5.86 -0.85 -3.12
N MET A 52 -6.16 0.43 -3.34
CA MET A 52 -7.21 0.81 -4.29
C MET A 52 -6.71 1.79 -5.34
N VAL A 53 -7.37 1.82 -6.49
CA VAL A 53 -7.19 2.83 -7.52
C VAL A 53 -8.56 3.37 -7.93
N TYR A 54 -8.67 4.69 -8.00
CA TYR A 54 -9.83 5.38 -8.53
C TYR A 54 -9.46 6.11 -9.83
N PHE A 55 -10.17 5.82 -10.90
CA PHE A 55 -10.00 6.45 -12.21
C PHE A 55 -10.97 7.63 -12.36
N GLY A 56 -10.57 8.80 -11.87
CA GLY A 56 -11.38 10.01 -11.92
C GLY A 56 -11.35 10.72 -13.27
N ALA A 57 -12.23 11.70 -13.43
CA ALA A 57 -12.36 12.46 -14.70
C ALA A 57 -11.12 13.29 -15.06
N LYS A 58 -10.35 13.75 -14.06
CA LYS A 58 -9.17 14.61 -14.26
C LYS A 58 -7.84 13.87 -14.05
N GLY A 59 -7.87 12.68 -13.50
CA GLY A 59 -6.70 11.90 -13.18
C GLY A 59 -6.99 10.78 -12.19
N VAL A 60 -5.97 10.02 -11.87
CA VAL A 60 -6.05 8.81 -11.04
C VAL A 60 -5.64 9.13 -9.61
N THR A 61 -6.37 8.58 -8.64
CA THR A 61 -5.97 8.53 -7.23
C THR A 61 -5.65 7.09 -6.84
N VAL A 62 -4.50 6.88 -6.23
CA VAL A 62 -4.08 5.61 -5.62
C VAL A 62 -4.30 5.69 -4.11
N VAL A 63 -4.85 4.64 -3.50
CA VAL A 63 -5.11 4.55 -2.06
C VAL A 63 -4.28 3.42 -1.49
N GLY A 64 -3.26 3.76 -0.72
CA GLY A 64 -2.16 2.87 -0.34
C GLY A 64 -1.02 2.92 -1.37
N ALA A 65 0.18 3.31 -0.94
CA ALA A 65 1.31 3.55 -1.84
C ALA A 65 2.03 2.27 -2.30
N THR A 66 1.61 1.09 -1.87
CA THR A 66 2.25 -0.22 -2.00
C THR A 66 3.55 -0.38 -1.20
N TRP A 67 4.13 -1.60 -1.20
CA TRP A 67 5.28 -1.97 -0.35
C TRP A 67 6.58 -1.21 -0.64
N THR A 68 6.87 -0.94 -1.91
CA THR A 68 8.18 -0.40 -2.34
C THR A 68 8.02 0.51 -3.56
N PRO A 69 9.05 1.32 -3.89
CA PRO A 69 9.07 2.06 -5.14
C PRO A 69 8.97 1.17 -6.39
N ASP A 70 9.43 -0.07 -6.32
CA ASP A 70 9.36 -1.00 -7.45
C ASP A 70 7.94 -1.54 -7.63
N THR A 71 7.26 -1.93 -6.53
CA THR A 71 5.85 -2.36 -6.61
C THR A 71 4.95 -1.20 -7.06
N ALA A 72 5.22 0.03 -6.62
CA ALA A 72 4.54 1.23 -7.09
C ALA A 72 4.74 1.46 -8.61
N ARG A 73 5.95 1.22 -9.13
CA ARG A 73 6.24 1.31 -10.57
C ARG A 73 5.47 0.26 -11.37
N GLU A 74 5.39 -0.97 -10.87
CA GLU A 74 4.62 -2.04 -11.52
C GLU A 74 3.11 -1.71 -11.52
N LEU A 75 2.57 -1.24 -10.39
CA LEU A 75 1.20 -0.75 -10.33
C LEU A 75 0.94 0.37 -11.36
N HIS A 76 1.85 1.34 -11.45
CA HIS A 76 1.71 2.43 -12.43
C HIS A 76 1.66 1.93 -13.88
N LYS A 77 2.42 0.88 -14.23
CA LYS A 77 2.31 0.24 -15.54
C LYS A 77 0.91 -0.34 -15.79
N LEU A 78 0.31 -0.96 -14.77
CA LEU A 78 -1.06 -1.48 -14.86
C LEU A 78 -2.09 -0.36 -15.01
N ILE A 79 -1.96 0.72 -14.23
CA ILE A 79 -2.80 1.92 -14.33
C ILE A 79 -2.75 2.47 -15.76
N LYS A 80 -1.58 2.58 -16.36
CA LYS A 80 -1.41 3.08 -17.75
C LYS A 80 -2.06 2.21 -18.82
N ARG A 81 -2.33 0.94 -18.55
CA ARG A 81 -3.10 0.06 -19.46
C ARG A 81 -4.59 0.38 -19.43
N VAL A 82 -5.09 0.89 -18.30
CA VAL A 82 -6.51 1.24 -18.11
C VAL A 82 -6.78 2.70 -18.50
N SER A 83 -5.89 3.62 -18.15
CA SER A 83 -6.05 5.05 -18.40
C SER A 83 -4.74 5.72 -18.77
N ARG A 84 -4.83 6.70 -19.70
CA ARG A 84 -3.70 7.59 -20.05
C ARG A 84 -3.57 8.79 -19.13
N GLN A 85 -4.51 8.99 -18.23
CA GLN A 85 -4.50 10.12 -17.31
C GLN A 85 -3.35 10.00 -16.29
N PRO A 86 -2.82 11.13 -15.79
CA PRO A 86 -1.77 11.11 -14.77
C PRO A 86 -2.31 10.59 -13.43
N VAL A 87 -1.42 9.98 -12.64
CA VAL A 87 -1.67 9.79 -11.21
C VAL A 87 -1.47 11.15 -10.53
N LEU A 88 -2.55 11.72 -10.01
CA LEU A 88 -2.55 13.03 -9.36
C LEU A 88 -2.18 12.91 -7.88
N GLU A 89 -2.69 11.88 -7.22
CA GLU A 89 -2.65 11.76 -5.77
C GLU A 89 -2.45 10.31 -5.35
N VAL A 90 -1.72 10.14 -4.24
CA VAL A 90 -1.53 8.85 -3.57
C VAL A 90 -1.79 9.05 -2.08
N ILE A 91 -2.73 8.32 -1.52
CA ILE A 91 -3.11 8.43 -0.11
C ILE A 91 -2.32 7.41 0.71
N ASN A 92 -1.54 7.87 1.69
CA ASN A 92 -1.05 6.99 2.74
C ASN A 92 -2.16 6.81 3.78
N THR A 93 -2.71 5.61 3.87
CA THR A 93 -3.85 5.31 4.73
C THR A 93 -3.46 4.96 6.16
N ASN A 94 -2.19 4.71 6.39
CA ASN A 94 -1.48 4.67 7.67
C ASN A 94 0.03 4.80 7.42
N TYR A 95 0.86 4.79 8.50
CA TYR A 95 2.30 5.00 8.43
C TYR A 95 3.12 3.74 8.10
N HIS A 96 2.52 2.56 7.98
CA HIS A 96 3.23 1.31 7.69
C HIS A 96 3.79 1.25 6.26
N THR A 97 4.78 0.39 6.08
CA THR A 97 5.52 0.25 4.82
C THR A 97 4.66 -0.22 3.66
N ASP A 98 3.64 -1.02 3.89
CA ASP A 98 2.68 -1.48 2.87
C ASP A 98 1.74 -0.37 2.38
N ARG A 99 1.66 0.77 3.10
CA ARG A 99 0.83 1.92 2.75
C ARG A 99 1.63 3.15 2.35
N ALA A 100 2.94 3.17 2.63
CA ALA A 100 3.78 4.33 2.40
C ALA A 100 5.11 4.02 1.68
N GLY A 101 5.49 2.74 1.53
CA GLY A 101 6.78 2.33 0.99
C GLY A 101 7.04 2.80 -0.45
N GLY A 102 5.99 2.92 -1.27
CA GLY A 102 6.06 3.41 -2.65
C GLY A 102 6.20 4.92 -2.81
N ASN A 103 6.14 5.72 -1.74
CA ASN A 103 6.09 7.20 -1.80
C ASN A 103 7.18 7.83 -2.66
N ALA A 104 8.41 7.30 -2.62
CA ALA A 104 9.52 7.83 -3.41
C ALA A 104 9.22 7.78 -4.91
N TYR A 105 8.67 6.68 -5.40
CA TYR A 105 8.30 6.54 -6.80
C TYR A 105 7.16 7.49 -7.18
N TRP A 106 6.09 7.53 -6.41
CA TRP A 106 4.94 8.37 -6.70
C TRP A 106 5.31 9.85 -6.77
N LYS A 107 6.14 10.33 -5.83
CA LYS A 107 6.65 11.72 -5.88
C LYS A 107 7.55 11.96 -7.10
N SER A 108 8.36 10.98 -7.51
CA SER A 108 9.25 11.12 -8.66
C SER A 108 8.52 11.35 -9.99
N ILE A 109 7.26 10.89 -10.09
CA ILE A 109 6.42 11.11 -11.29
C ILE A 109 5.48 12.31 -11.13
N GLY A 110 5.61 13.11 -10.07
CA GLY A 110 4.84 14.33 -9.83
C GLY A 110 3.50 14.14 -9.11
N ALA A 111 3.19 12.93 -8.62
CA ALA A 111 2.00 12.71 -7.82
C ALA A 111 2.13 13.37 -6.44
N LYS A 112 1.02 13.92 -5.94
CA LYS A 112 0.93 14.40 -4.55
C LYS A 112 0.75 13.22 -3.62
N VAL A 113 1.60 13.11 -2.60
CA VAL A 113 1.40 12.14 -1.52
C VAL A 113 0.60 12.81 -0.43
N VAL A 114 -0.59 12.27 -0.17
CA VAL A 114 -1.61 12.82 0.73
C VAL A 114 -1.71 11.95 1.97
N ALA A 115 -1.81 12.55 3.13
CA ALA A 115 -2.03 11.83 4.39
C ALA A 115 -2.71 12.71 5.44
N THR A 116 -3.13 12.11 6.56
CA THR A 116 -3.46 12.86 7.77
C THR A 116 -2.17 13.40 8.44
N ARG A 117 -2.33 14.43 9.26
CA ARG A 117 -1.22 14.94 10.09
C ARG A 117 -0.67 13.85 11.00
N GLN A 118 -1.54 13.03 11.58
CA GLN A 118 -1.16 11.93 12.46
C GLN A 118 -0.28 10.91 11.71
N THR A 119 -0.68 10.47 10.52
CA THR A 119 0.13 9.58 9.67
C THR A 119 1.50 10.17 9.37
N ARG A 120 1.56 11.45 8.95
CA ARG A 120 2.84 12.11 8.68
C ARG A 120 3.75 12.16 9.91
N ASP A 121 3.18 12.47 11.08
CA ASP A 121 3.95 12.64 12.30
C ASP A 121 4.47 11.28 12.82
N LEU A 122 3.68 10.20 12.74
CA LEU A 122 4.13 8.83 13.00
C LEU A 122 5.19 8.37 11.99
N MET A 123 5.07 8.71 10.71
CA MET A 123 6.16 8.45 9.75
C MET A 123 7.47 9.14 10.17
N LYS A 124 7.41 10.35 10.73
CA LYS A 124 8.62 11.04 11.19
C LYS A 124 9.27 10.38 12.41
N SER A 125 8.46 9.92 13.37
CA SER A 125 8.98 9.33 14.61
C SER A 125 9.40 7.87 14.43
N ASP A 126 8.60 7.07 13.68
CA ASP A 126 8.64 5.60 13.79
C ASP A 126 9.04 4.92 12.47
N TRP A 127 9.36 5.67 11.39
CA TRP A 127 9.67 5.07 10.08
C TRP A 127 10.79 4.05 10.13
N ALA A 128 11.88 4.36 10.83
CA ALA A 128 13.00 3.43 10.96
C ALA A 128 12.61 2.14 11.68
N GLU A 129 11.74 2.24 12.69
CA GLU A 129 11.24 1.09 13.44
C GLU A 129 10.35 0.21 12.55
N ILE A 130 9.40 0.80 11.80
CA ILE A 130 8.50 0.01 10.95
C ILE A 130 9.23 -0.64 9.77
N VAL A 131 10.25 0.01 9.19
CA VAL A 131 11.14 -0.59 8.19
C VAL A 131 11.91 -1.76 8.80
N ALA A 132 12.49 -1.58 10.00
CA ALA A 132 13.20 -2.64 10.70
C ALA A 132 12.27 -3.82 11.05
N PHE A 133 11.04 -3.54 11.47
CA PHE A 133 10.02 -4.57 11.71
C PHE A 133 9.70 -5.36 10.43
N THR A 134 9.50 -4.69 9.31
CA THR A 134 9.25 -5.34 8.02
C THR A 134 10.43 -6.23 7.62
N ARG A 135 11.66 -5.78 7.83
CA ARG A 135 12.89 -6.55 7.55
C ARG A 135 13.08 -7.77 8.45
N LYS A 136 12.52 -7.79 9.66
CA LYS A 136 12.51 -9.00 10.49
C LYS A 136 11.70 -10.13 9.83
N GLY A 137 10.61 -9.81 9.17
CA GLY A 137 9.78 -10.79 8.46
C GLY A 137 10.22 -11.05 7.01
N LEU A 138 10.89 -10.08 6.38
CA LEU A 138 11.42 -10.14 5.01
C LEU A 138 12.82 -9.54 4.98
N PRO A 139 13.90 -10.33 5.24
CA PRO A 139 15.28 -9.82 5.34
C PRO A 139 15.75 -9.05 4.09
N GLU A 140 15.25 -9.42 2.90
CA GLU A 140 15.54 -8.74 1.64
C GLU A 140 14.73 -7.45 1.42
N TYR A 141 13.84 -7.06 2.35
CA TYR A 141 13.13 -5.80 2.24
C TYR A 141 14.14 -4.63 2.23
N PRO A 142 14.05 -3.69 1.27
CA PRO A 142 15.01 -2.61 1.17
C PRO A 142 14.98 -1.69 2.39
N ASP A 143 16.12 -1.08 2.69
CA ASP A 143 16.20 -0.02 3.70
C ASP A 143 15.66 1.28 3.08
N LEU A 144 14.34 1.47 3.15
CA LEU A 144 13.67 2.58 2.49
C LEU A 144 13.89 3.89 3.26
N PRO A 145 14.37 4.94 2.58
CA PRO A 145 14.44 6.26 3.18
C PRO A 145 13.04 6.80 3.50
N LEU A 146 12.95 7.62 4.53
CA LEU A 146 11.71 8.32 4.85
C LEU A 146 11.33 9.29 3.73
N VAL A 147 10.15 9.12 3.15
CA VAL A 147 9.56 10.03 2.16
C VAL A 147 8.20 10.49 2.64
N LEU A 148 8.14 11.66 3.26
CA LEU A 148 6.94 12.21 3.88
C LEU A 148 5.88 12.62 2.85
N PRO A 149 4.58 12.58 3.22
CA PRO A 149 3.52 13.23 2.46
C PRO A 149 3.78 14.73 2.26
N ASN A 150 3.39 15.27 1.12
CA ASN A 150 3.50 16.70 0.80
C ASN A 150 2.16 17.44 0.81
N VAL A 151 1.05 16.70 0.97
CA VAL A 151 -0.28 17.25 1.27
C VAL A 151 -0.79 16.62 2.55
N VAL A 152 -1.15 17.44 3.53
CA VAL A 152 -1.51 16.96 4.89
C VAL A 152 -2.82 17.58 5.32
N HIS A 153 -3.74 16.73 5.79
CA HIS A 153 -5.02 17.11 6.33
C HIS A 153 -5.06 16.89 7.86
N ASP A 154 -5.75 17.77 8.57
CA ASP A 154 -5.89 17.69 10.04
C ASP A 154 -7.00 16.74 10.50
N GLY A 155 -7.84 16.28 9.59
CA GLY A 155 -8.96 15.38 9.87
C GLY A 155 -9.43 14.69 8.58
N ASP A 156 -10.72 14.38 8.54
CA ASP A 156 -11.38 13.82 7.36
C ASP A 156 -11.19 14.74 6.14
N PHE A 157 -11.05 14.14 4.96
CA PHE A 157 -10.90 14.91 3.72
C PHE A 157 -11.59 14.22 2.54
N MET A 158 -11.85 14.99 1.50
CA MET A 158 -12.43 14.50 0.27
C MET A 158 -11.52 14.80 -0.90
N LEU A 159 -11.45 13.89 -1.86
CA LEU A 159 -10.73 14.02 -3.13
C LEU A 159 -11.66 13.75 -4.29
N GLN A 160 -11.19 14.01 -5.53
CA GLN A 160 -11.95 13.75 -6.74
C GLN A 160 -13.36 14.38 -6.69
N GLU A 161 -13.45 15.64 -6.24
CA GLU A 161 -14.73 16.38 -6.14
C GLU A 161 -15.78 15.66 -5.26
N GLY A 162 -15.32 15.01 -4.18
CA GLY A 162 -16.20 14.30 -3.24
C GLY A 162 -16.46 12.83 -3.57
N LYS A 163 -15.90 12.30 -4.67
CA LYS A 163 -16.04 10.88 -5.05
C LYS A 163 -15.24 9.95 -4.16
N LEU A 164 -14.24 10.47 -3.43
CA LEU A 164 -13.52 9.76 -2.37
C LEU A 164 -13.65 10.54 -1.07
N ARG A 165 -14.07 9.86 -0.03
CA ARG A 165 -14.06 10.36 1.35
C ARG A 165 -13.09 9.54 2.17
N ALA A 166 -12.02 10.15 2.65
CA ALA A 166 -11.09 9.57 3.62
C ALA A 166 -11.45 10.05 5.02
N PHE A 167 -11.56 9.14 5.99
CA PHE A 167 -12.01 9.50 7.34
C PHE A 167 -11.37 8.60 8.41
N TYR A 168 -11.26 9.17 9.61
CA TYR A 168 -10.73 8.51 10.80
C TYR A 168 -11.87 8.14 11.76
N ALA A 169 -11.95 6.88 12.16
CA ALA A 169 -12.96 6.41 13.12
C ALA A 169 -12.38 6.11 14.51
N GLY A 170 -11.07 6.15 14.66
CA GLY A 170 -10.37 5.89 15.94
C GLY A 170 -9.15 4.99 15.77
N PRO A 171 -8.34 4.81 16.82
CA PRO A 171 -7.21 3.91 16.80
C PRO A 171 -7.67 2.46 16.63
N ALA A 172 -6.91 1.68 15.86
CA ALA A 172 -7.25 0.31 15.50
C ALA A 172 -5.98 -0.52 15.26
N HIS A 173 -5.75 -1.00 14.00
CA HIS A 173 -4.52 -1.69 13.61
C HIS A 173 -3.27 -0.83 13.80
N THR A 174 -3.43 0.48 13.62
CA THR A 174 -2.46 1.52 13.96
C THR A 174 -3.21 2.70 14.58
N PRO A 175 -2.50 3.62 15.28
CA PRO A 175 -3.13 4.81 15.86
C PRO A 175 -3.75 5.75 14.82
N ASP A 176 -3.26 5.75 13.58
CA ASP A 176 -3.52 6.72 12.51
C ASP A 176 -4.38 6.18 11.35
N GLY A 177 -4.70 4.89 11.36
CA GLY A 177 -5.36 4.23 10.24
C GLY A 177 -6.68 4.87 9.84
N ILE A 178 -6.84 5.19 8.55
CA ILE A 178 -8.07 5.77 7.99
C ILE A 178 -8.77 4.80 7.06
N PHE A 179 -10.08 4.96 6.95
CA PHE A 179 -10.91 4.34 5.93
C PHE A 179 -11.01 5.24 4.70
N VAL A 180 -11.27 4.64 3.53
CA VAL A 180 -11.64 5.41 2.32
C VAL A 180 -12.94 4.86 1.76
N TYR A 181 -13.90 5.75 1.57
CA TYR A 181 -15.23 5.41 1.06
C TYR A 181 -15.46 6.04 -0.31
N PHE A 182 -16.05 5.26 -1.21
CA PHE A 182 -16.44 5.64 -2.57
C PHE A 182 -17.98 5.68 -2.62
N PRO A 183 -18.61 6.85 -2.41
CA PRO A 183 -20.04 6.96 -2.18
C PRO A 183 -20.90 6.46 -3.35
N ASP A 184 -20.55 6.82 -4.58
CA ASP A 184 -21.33 6.49 -5.76
C ASP A 184 -21.34 4.98 -6.03
N GLU A 185 -20.23 4.30 -5.77
CA GLU A 185 -20.04 2.86 -5.94
C GLU A 185 -20.46 2.05 -4.70
N GLN A 186 -20.67 2.73 -3.57
CA GLN A 186 -20.94 2.12 -2.26
C GLN A 186 -19.86 1.09 -1.87
N VAL A 187 -18.58 1.45 -2.12
CA VAL A 187 -17.41 0.66 -1.78
C VAL A 187 -16.72 1.28 -0.57
N LEU A 188 -16.47 0.49 0.46
CA LEU A 188 -15.68 0.86 1.62
C LEU A 188 -14.33 0.15 1.58
N TYR A 189 -13.24 0.89 1.56
CA TYR A 189 -11.91 0.35 1.76
C TYR A 189 -11.54 0.39 3.24
N GLY A 190 -11.35 -0.80 3.80
CA GLY A 190 -11.07 -1.00 5.22
C GLY A 190 -9.60 -0.85 5.60
N ASN A 191 -8.68 -0.64 4.64
CA ASN A 191 -7.26 -0.56 4.94
C ASN A 191 -6.78 -1.77 5.77
N CYS A 192 -5.68 -1.67 6.51
CA CYS A 192 -5.22 -2.70 7.46
C CYS A 192 -6.18 -2.90 8.66
N ILE A 193 -7.22 -2.06 8.78
CA ILE A 193 -8.20 -2.13 9.87
C ILE A 193 -9.18 -3.29 9.67
N LEU A 194 -9.59 -3.60 8.43
CA LEU A 194 -10.50 -4.71 8.14
C LEU A 194 -9.76 -5.78 7.33
N LYS A 195 -9.82 -7.01 7.78
CA LYS A 195 -9.17 -8.17 7.18
C LYS A 195 -9.99 -9.42 7.38
N GLU A 196 -9.76 -10.44 6.57
CA GLU A 196 -10.39 -11.74 6.73
C GLU A 196 -9.88 -12.48 7.97
N LYS A 197 -8.58 -12.32 8.28
CA LYS A 197 -7.90 -12.96 9.41
C LYS A 197 -7.34 -11.93 10.38
N LEU A 198 -7.12 -12.31 11.62
CA LEU A 198 -6.65 -11.41 12.68
C LEU A 198 -5.36 -10.66 12.30
N GLY A 199 -4.37 -11.35 11.73
CA GLY A 199 -3.09 -10.78 11.35
C GLY A 199 -2.23 -10.34 12.52
N ASN A 200 -1.21 -9.50 12.24
CA ASN A 200 -0.31 -8.97 13.26
C ASN A 200 -0.97 -7.81 14.02
N LEU A 201 -0.84 -7.77 15.33
CA LEU A 201 -1.40 -6.75 16.22
C LEU A 201 -0.34 -5.97 17.00
N SER A 202 0.96 -6.10 16.66
CA SER A 202 2.06 -5.45 17.42
C SER A 202 1.96 -3.93 17.52
N PHE A 203 1.27 -3.29 16.57
CA PHE A 203 1.08 -1.84 16.53
C PHE A 203 -0.37 -1.44 16.77
N ALA A 204 -1.23 -2.42 17.11
CA ALA A 204 -2.66 -2.20 17.27
C ALA A 204 -3.00 -1.71 18.68
N ASP A 205 -3.96 -0.82 18.76
CA ASP A 205 -4.68 -0.56 20.01
C ASP A 205 -5.87 -1.54 20.12
N VAL A 206 -5.56 -2.75 20.58
CA VAL A 206 -6.56 -3.85 20.70
C VAL A 206 -7.73 -3.43 21.58
N LYS A 207 -7.50 -2.59 22.60
CA LYS A 207 -8.54 -2.13 23.54
C LYS A 207 -9.50 -1.14 22.89
N ALA A 208 -9.00 -0.23 22.08
CA ALA A 208 -9.82 0.77 21.39
C ALA A 208 -10.45 0.24 20.07
N TYR A 209 -9.91 -0.83 19.51
CA TYR A 209 -10.32 -1.36 18.21
C TYR A 209 -11.84 -1.63 18.09
N PRO A 210 -12.49 -2.37 19.03
CA PRO A 210 -13.94 -2.61 18.94
C PRO A 210 -14.74 -1.31 18.87
N GLN A 211 -14.37 -0.31 19.68
CA GLN A 211 -15.05 0.99 19.68
C GLN A 211 -14.88 1.73 18.35
N THR A 212 -13.72 1.58 17.68
CA THR A 212 -13.49 2.13 16.35
C THR A 212 -14.42 1.50 15.31
N LEU A 213 -14.61 0.17 15.36
CA LEU A 213 -15.53 -0.53 14.46
C LEU A 213 -17.00 -0.19 14.77
N GLU A 214 -17.37 -0.02 16.03
CA GLU A 214 -18.70 0.45 16.42
C GLU A 214 -18.98 1.87 15.89
N ARG A 215 -17.99 2.79 15.95
CA ARG A 215 -18.11 4.12 15.35
C ARG A 215 -18.28 4.06 13.83
N LEU A 216 -17.53 3.17 13.15
CA LEU A 216 -17.69 2.92 11.72
C LEU A 216 -19.14 2.48 11.40
N LYS A 217 -19.68 1.50 12.15
CA LYS A 217 -21.05 1.01 11.96
C LYS A 217 -22.10 2.11 12.22
N ALA A 218 -21.88 2.93 13.25
CA ALA A 218 -22.77 4.05 13.58
C ALA A 218 -22.87 5.11 12.48
N MET A 219 -21.88 5.22 11.59
CA MET A 219 -21.92 6.11 10.43
C MET A 219 -22.98 5.69 9.38
N LYS A 220 -23.46 4.44 9.43
CA LYS A 220 -24.49 3.89 8.52
C LYS A 220 -24.21 4.15 7.04
N LEU A 221 -22.94 4.07 6.65
CA LEU A 221 -22.54 4.27 5.25
C LEU A 221 -23.20 3.19 4.38
N PRO A 222 -23.90 3.54 3.31
CA PRO A 222 -24.37 2.56 2.33
C PRO A 222 -23.16 1.87 1.69
N ASN A 223 -22.83 0.66 2.11
CA ASN A 223 -21.74 -0.11 1.54
C ASN A 223 -22.24 -1.46 1.03
N LYS A 224 -22.03 -1.75 -0.25
CA LYS A 224 -22.32 -3.04 -0.89
C LYS A 224 -21.09 -3.94 -0.89
N THR A 225 -19.92 -3.32 -0.95
CA THR A 225 -18.64 -4.01 -0.99
C THR A 225 -17.71 -3.39 0.04
N VAL A 226 -17.08 -4.25 0.83
CA VAL A 226 -16.01 -3.88 1.76
C VAL A 226 -14.72 -4.52 1.24
N VAL A 227 -13.69 -3.71 1.04
CA VAL A 227 -12.37 -4.17 0.61
C VAL A 227 -11.46 -4.26 1.82
N GLY A 228 -11.05 -5.49 2.15
CA GLY A 228 -10.07 -5.74 3.22
C GLY A 228 -8.66 -5.36 2.81
N GLY A 229 -7.84 -4.91 3.77
CA GLY A 229 -6.46 -4.47 3.49
C GLY A 229 -5.48 -5.60 3.22
N HIS A 230 -5.84 -6.84 3.56
CA HIS A 230 -5.03 -8.06 3.35
C HIS A 230 -5.94 -9.24 3.04
N ASP A 231 -5.36 -10.40 2.74
CA ASP A 231 -6.06 -11.64 2.42
C ASP A 231 -6.93 -11.52 1.15
N SER A 232 -8.13 -12.10 1.16
CA SER A 232 -9.11 -11.91 0.09
C SER A 232 -9.57 -10.45 0.07
N PRO A 233 -9.58 -9.78 -1.11
CA PRO A 233 -9.87 -8.35 -1.12
C PRO A 233 -11.36 -8.01 -0.98
N LEU A 234 -12.26 -8.80 -1.59
CA LEU A 234 -13.66 -8.41 -1.75
C LEU A 234 -14.57 -9.17 -0.79
N HIS A 235 -15.36 -8.43 -0.02
CA HIS A 235 -16.32 -8.92 0.95
C HIS A 235 -17.60 -8.08 0.89
N GLY A 236 -18.65 -8.55 1.53
CA GLY A 236 -19.81 -7.75 1.87
C GLY A 236 -19.62 -6.98 3.19
N PRO A 237 -20.66 -6.26 3.63
CA PRO A 237 -20.64 -5.50 4.90
C PRO A 237 -20.34 -6.34 6.14
N GLU A 238 -20.62 -7.62 6.09
CA GLU A 238 -20.38 -8.61 7.17
C GLU A 238 -18.91 -8.70 7.60
N LEU A 239 -17.95 -8.27 6.77
CA LEU A 239 -16.54 -8.25 7.13
C LEU A 239 -16.29 -7.40 8.39
N ILE A 240 -17.08 -6.34 8.60
CA ILE A 240 -16.92 -5.45 9.75
C ILE A 240 -17.25 -6.21 11.05
N ASP A 241 -18.38 -6.92 11.08
CA ASP A 241 -18.80 -7.70 12.25
C ASP A 241 -17.91 -8.92 12.47
N HIS A 242 -17.49 -9.57 11.36
CA HIS A 242 -16.53 -10.66 11.42
C HIS A 242 -15.22 -10.24 12.07
N TYR A 243 -14.63 -9.13 11.62
CA TYR A 243 -13.36 -8.68 12.16
C TYR A 243 -13.47 -8.17 13.60
N GLU A 244 -14.58 -7.52 13.93
CA GLU A 244 -14.89 -7.13 15.33
C GLU A 244 -14.92 -8.35 16.26
N ALA A 245 -15.56 -9.44 15.84
CA ALA A 245 -15.57 -10.68 16.61
C ALA A 245 -14.18 -11.26 16.82
N LEU A 246 -13.31 -11.24 15.78
CA LEU A 246 -11.92 -11.67 15.90
C LEU A 246 -11.16 -10.83 16.93
N ILE A 247 -11.30 -9.51 16.90
CA ILE A 247 -10.62 -8.60 17.84
C ILE A 247 -11.14 -8.81 19.27
N LYS A 248 -12.45 -8.96 19.47
CA LYS A 248 -13.03 -9.20 20.81
C LYS A 248 -12.60 -10.54 21.42
N ALA A 249 -12.19 -11.51 20.59
CA ALA A 249 -11.67 -12.80 21.05
C ALA A 249 -10.19 -12.74 21.48
N VAL A 250 -9.47 -11.64 21.21
CA VAL A 250 -8.08 -11.47 21.66
C VAL A 250 -8.06 -11.25 23.16
N PRO A 251 -7.26 -12.04 23.94
CA PRO A 251 -7.14 -11.82 25.37
C PRO A 251 -6.68 -10.38 25.67
N GLN A 252 -7.41 -9.70 26.55
CA GLN A 252 -7.00 -8.39 27.06
C GLN A 252 -6.01 -8.63 28.20
N SER A 253 -4.71 -8.54 27.90
CA SER A 253 -3.63 -8.62 28.90
C SER A 253 -3.43 -7.28 29.60
#